data_900419bfc2b8e32aaed024f0d0379a35
#
_entry.id   900419bfc2b8e32aaed024f0d0379a35
#
_cell.length_a   1.000
_cell.length_b   1.000
_cell.length_c   1.000
_cell.angle_alpha   90.00
_cell.angle_beta   90.00
_cell.angle_gamma   90.00
#
_symmetry.space_group_name_H-M   'P 1'
#
loop_
_entity.id
_entity.type
_entity.pdbx_description
1 polymer ?
#
loop_
_entity_poly.entity_id
_entity_poly.type
_entity_poly.pdbx_seq_one_letter_code
_entity_poly.pdbx_strand_id
1 'polypeptide(L)'
;MASFTDKKLSDVYKDILHTDNSNTGISSTIKQITCGDGDTTCLGLSNRNLRVAPSSDTTSTFRVADTDGNPLVTVDSTNDLVKAGIGQHIVNTQYANFGIGNSESYNFADDTHQALTFQNANYASITYPPAFGTGTDPATSFTTAEGNGTRGADLVPVMWLVPDNITIDAVYSFEGADTANSGGDETTRMHLFSYTFNSGSTSALASGTLLAHNSDVTNAGSEQAYKSTWTVDSADVDANKVILAFFKSDSVASDYSVNITVKYHLR
;
A
#
# COMPACT_ATOMS: atom_id res chain seq x y z
N MET A 1 26.27 36.69 -12.96
CA MET A 1 25.38 37.35 -11.99
C MET A 1 25.02 38.71 -12.54
N ALA A 2 23.75 38.99 -12.80
CA ALA A 2 23.32 40.32 -13.23
C ALA A 2 23.51 41.27 -12.02
N SER A 3 24.32 42.34 -12.22
CA SER A 3 24.53 43.37 -11.21
C SER A 3 23.58 44.54 -11.48
N PHE A 4 22.98 45.08 -10.46
CA PHE A 4 22.19 46.32 -10.54
C PHE A 4 23.04 47.56 -10.54
N THR A 5 24.40 47.43 -10.38
CA THR A 5 25.32 48.55 -10.43
C THR A 5 25.26 49.20 -11.79
N ASP A 6 25.03 50.50 -11.81
CA ASP A 6 24.93 51.33 -13.03
C ASP A 6 23.80 50.96 -14.01
N LYS A 7 22.81 50.17 -13.56
CA LYS A 7 21.60 49.83 -14.35
C LYS A 7 20.44 50.75 -13.97
N LYS A 8 19.72 51.23 -14.97
CA LYS A 8 18.42 51.86 -14.74
C LYS A 8 17.39 50.78 -14.37
N LEU A 9 16.46 51.10 -13.50
CA LEU A 9 15.40 50.16 -13.12
C LEU A 9 14.62 49.64 -14.36
N SER A 10 14.42 50.50 -15.37
CA SER A 10 13.78 50.13 -16.62
C SER A 10 14.52 49.03 -17.42
N ASP A 11 15.84 48.88 -17.20
CA ASP A 11 16.69 47.95 -17.95
C ASP A 11 16.72 46.56 -17.27
N VAL A 12 16.27 46.47 -16.01
CA VAL A 12 16.30 45.26 -15.17
C VAL A 12 14.95 44.91 -14.57
N TYR A 13 13.91 45.64 -14.97
CA TYR A 13 12.57 45.47 -14.42
C TYR A 13 12.04 44.03 -14.58
N LYS A 14 12.37 43.40 -15.69
CA LYS A 14 11.97 42.02 -15.99
C LYS A 14 12.47 40.99 -14.97
N ASP A 15 13.64 41.24 -14.39
CA ASP A 15 14.28 40.34 -13.41
C ASP A 15 13.84 40.62 -11.98
N ILE A 16 12.97 41.65 -11.76
CA ILE A 16 12.46 41.98 -10.42
C ILE A 16 11.26 41.11 -10.08
N LEU A 17 11.40 40.32 -9.01
CA LEU A 17 10.28 39.58 -8.44
C LEU A 17 9.53 40.47 -7.45
N HIS A 18 8.23 40.57 -7.60
CA HIS A 18 7.36 41.37 -6.75
C HIS A 18 6.03 40.69 -6.50
N THR A 19 5.32 41.13 -5.47
CA THR A 19 3.92 40.69 -5.24
C THR A 19 2.99 41.57 -6.05
N ASP A 20 2.07 40.99 -6.79
CA ASP A 20 1.00 41.71 -7.47
C ASP A 20 -0.03 42.23 -6.47
N ASN A 21 0.24 43.38 -5.87
CA ASN A 21 -0.54 43.94 -4.78
C ASN A 21 -0.72 45.47 -4.88
N SER A 22 -0.65 46.05 -6.09
CA SER A 22 -0.91 47.46 -6.34
C SER A 22 -0.21 48.40 -5.35
N ASN A 23 1.06 48.11 -5.01
CA ASN A 23 1.90 48.87 -4.08
C ASN A 23 1.38 48.93 -2.61
N THR A 24 0.52 47.99 -2.21
CA THR A 24 -0.03 47.96 -0.83
C THR A 24 0.79 47.11 0.14
N GLY A 25 1.88 46.47 -0.36
CA GLY A 25 2.75 45.60 0.46
C GLY A 25 2.11 44.22 0.74
N ILE A 26 2.74 43.46 1.64
CA ILE A 26 2.26 42.13 2.05
C ILE A 26 1.08 42.27 3.00
N SER A 27 -0.01 41.55 2.72
CA SER A 27 -1.25 41.54 3.53
C SER A 27 -1.55 40.12 4.04
N SER A 28 -2.71 39.92 4.68
CA SER A 28 -3.20 38.60 5.11
C SER A 28 -3.66 37.73 3.93
N THR A 29 -3.90 38.31 2.77
CA THR A 29 -4.27 37.57 1.55
C THR A 29 -3.02 37.13 0.80
N ILE A 30 -2.96 35.86 0.40
CA ILE A 30 -1.86 35.34 -0.41
C ILE A 30 -1.86 36.04 -1.77
N LYS A 31 -0.74 36.60 -2.13
CA LYS A 31 -0.47 37.19 -3.44
C LYS A 31 0.61 36.41 -4.16
N GLN A 32 0.44 36.22 -5.44
CA GLN A 32 1.41 35.55 -6.30
C GLN A 32 2.68 36.41 -6.45
N ILE A 33 3.83 35.78 -6.51
CA ILE A 33 5.06 36.43 -6.92
C ILE A 33 5.13 36.42 -8.44
N THR A 34 5.29 37.59 -9.03
CA THR A 34 5.40 37.80 -10.48
C THR A 34 6.71 38.48 -10.84
N CYS A 35 7.17 38.34 -12.06
CA CYS A 35 8.25 39.15 -12.58
C CYS A 35 7.74 40.47 -13.18
N GLY A 36 8.64 41.36 -13.57
CA GLY A 36 8.27 42.65 -14.15
C GLY A 36 7.52 42.58 -15.47
N ASP A 37 7.63 41.48 -16.21
CA ASP A 37 6.85 41.24 -17.44
C ASP A 37 5.45 40.66 -17.17
N GLY A 38 5.13 40.40 -15.92
CA GLY A 38 3.84 39.85 -15.51
C GLY A 38 3.76 38.33 -15.48
N ASP A 39 4.84 37.64 -15.79
CA ASP A 39 4.91 36.18 -15.65
C ASP A 39 4.83 35.78 -14.17
N THR A 40 3.97 34.80 -13.89
CA THR A 40 3.75 34.32 -12.53
C THR A 40 4.64 33.14 -12.16
N THR A 41 5.15 33.17 -10.93
CA THR A 41 5.85 32.02 -10.35
C THR A 41 4.88 31.05 -9.70
N CYS A 42 5.34 29.86 -9.30
CA CYS A 42 4.56 28.96 -8.43
C CYS A 42 4.49 29.42 -6.96
N LEU A 43 5.13 30.52 -6.59
CA LEU A 43 5.21 31.02 -5.21
C LEU A 43 4.16 32.08 -4.94
N GLY A 44 3.47 31.97 -3.80
CA GLY A 44 2.57 32.97 -3.28
C GLY A 44 2.90 33.29 -1.82
N LEU A 45 2.84 34.57 -1.43
CA LEU A 45 3.17 35.05 -0.09
C LEU A 45 2.02 35.85 0.53
N SER A 46 1.87 35.69 1.85
CA SER A 46 1.12 36.60 2.72
C SER A 46 1.93 36.85 3.99
N ASN A 47 1.43 37.70 4.89
CA ASN A 47 2.06 37.90 6.19
C ASN A 47 1.95 36.66 7.13
N ARG A 48 1.27 35.60 6.70
CA ARG A 48 1.03 34.39 7.49
C ARG A 48 1.42 33.10 6.76
N ASN A 49 1.43 33.10 5.43
CA ASN A 49 1.54 31.87 4.64
C ASN A 49 2.50 32.03 3.47
N LEU A 50 3.26 30.98 3.21
CA LEU A 50 3.92 30.69 1.95
C LEU A 50 3.10 29.60 1.24
N ARG A 51 2.74 29.81 -0.02
CA ARG A 51 2.11 28.82 -0.87
C ARG A 51 3.01 28.50 -2.05
N VAL A 52 3.22 27.20 -2.32
CA VAL A 52 3.80 26.71 -3.57
C VAL A 52 2.67 26.02 -4.32
N ALA A 53 2.26 26.57 -5.46
CA ALA A 53 1.19 26.04 -6.28
C ALA A 53 1.55 26.24 -7.76
N PRO A 54 1.88 25.16 -8.50
CA PRO A 54 2.19 25.26 -9.92
C PRO A 54 0.92 25.61 -10.72
N SER A 55 1.11 26.12 -11.94
CA SER A 55 -0.01 26.38 -12.86
C SER A 55 -0.60 25.11 -13.47
N SER A 56 0.13 24.01 -13.41
CA SER A 56 -0.30 22.65 -13.75
C SER A 56 0.45 21.65 -12.89
N ASP A 57 -0.16 20.49 -12.62
CA ASP A 57 0.45 19.46 -11.82
C ASP A 57 1.76 18.95 -12.42
N THR A 58 2.72 18.66 -11.54
CA THR A 58 4.06 18.17 -11.91
C THR A 58 4.56 17.21 -10.86
N THR A 59 5.37 16.23 -11.29
CA THR A 59 6.00 15.24 -10.40
C THR A 59 7.09 15.84 -9.49
N SER A 60 7.35 17.15 -9.58
CA SER A 60 8.36 17.87 -8.78
C SER A 60 7.95 19.33 -8.53
N THR A 61 6.75 19.54 -7.99
CA THR A 61 6.23 20.89 -7.68
C THR A 61 7.10 21.65 -6.68
N PHE A 62 7.59 20.95 -5.67
CA PHE A 62 8.55 21.48 -4.71
C PHE A 62 9.65 20.46 -4.49
N ARG A 63 10.90 20.91 -4.49
CA ARG A 63 12.06 20.05 -4.34
C ARG A 63 13.12 20.73 -3.46
N VAL A 64 13.60 19.97 -2.48
CA VAL A 64 14.82 20.24 -1.74
C VAL A 64 15.86 19.23 -2.19
N ALA A 65 17.05 19.67 -2.56
CA ALA A 65 18.13 18.81 -3.03
C ALA A 65 19.42 19.10 -2.26
N ASP A 66 20.34 18.15 -2.26
CA ASP A 66 21.70 18.33 -1.77
C ASP A 66 22.56 19.11 -2.79
N THR A 67 23.85 19.28 -2.48
CA THR A 67 24.82 20.01 -3.34
C THR A 67 25.08 19.31 -4.66
N ASP A 68 24.86 18.00 -4.74
CA ASP A 68 25.06 17.20 -5.95
C ASP A 68 23.77 17.12 -6.80
N GLY A 69 22.69 17.75 -6.32
CA GLY A 69 21.40 17.81 -6.98
C GLY A 69 20.49 16.62 -6.70
N ASN A 70 20.86 15.72 -5.77
CA ASN A 70 19.98 14.61 -5.39
C ASN A 70 18.79 15.11 -4.56
N PRO A 71 17.56 14.69 -4.83
CA PRO A 71 16.41 15.16 -4.12
C PRO A 71 16.37 14.58 -2.69
N LEU A 72 16.22 15.44 -1.69
CA LEU A 72 16.00 15.10 -0.30
C LEU A 72 14.52 15.09 0.08
N VAL A 73 13.74 16.02 -0.51
CA VAL A 73 12.28 16.09 -0.40
C VAL A 73 11.72 16.47 -1.75
N THR A 74 10.69 15.79 -2.19
CA THR A 74 9.95 16.09 -3.41
C THR A 74 8.46 16.07 -3.11
N VAL A 75 7.74 17.12 -3.51
CA VAL A 75 6.28 17.16 -3.57
C VAL A 75 5.87 16.93 -5.02
N ASP A 76 5.14 15.87 -5.24
CA ASP A 76 4.63 15.42 -6.53
C ASP A 76 3.12 15.70 -6.56
N SER A 77 2.70 16.80 -7.20
CA SER A 77 1.29 17.17 -7.29
C SER A 77 0.53 16.42 -8.39
N THR A 78 1.24 15.72 -9.27
CA THR A 78 0.59 14.84 -10.26
C THR A 78 0.00 13.59 -9.60
N ASN A 79 0.69 13.06 -8.60
CA ASN A 79 0.32 11.82 -7.93
C ASN A 79 -0.11 12.03 -6.45
N ASP A 80 -0.21 13.29 -6.00
CA ASP A 80 -0.57 13.69 -4.63
C ASP A 80 0.37 13.08 -3.55
N LEU A 81 1.67 13.01 -3.84
CA LEU A 81 2.66 12.35 -3.00
C LEU A 81 3.71 13.31 -2.45
N VAL A 82 4.17 13.03 -1.22
CA VAL A 82 5.41 13.57 -0.67
C VAL A 82 6.42 12.45 -0.53
N LYS A 83 7.61 12.64 -1.12
CA LYS A 83 8.71 11.68 -1.11
C LYS A 83 9.90 12.25 -0.36
N ALA A 84 10.64 11.41 0.37
CA ALA A 84 11.82 11.82 1.13
C ALA A 84 12.96 10.81 1.05
N GLY A 85 14.17 11.30 1.33
CA GLY A 85 15.41 10.54 1.28
C GLY A 85 15.91 10.28 -0.14
N ILE A 86 17.16 9.80 -0.25
CA ILE A 86 17.83 9.52 -1.55
C ILE A 86 17.03 8.50 -2.37
N GLY A 87 16.37 7.52 -1.72
CA GLY A 87 15.51 6.54 -2.37
C GLY A 87 14.12 7.07 -2.77
N GLN A 88 13.81 8.34 -2.50
CA GLN A 88 12.51 8.96 -2.78
C GLN A 88 11.32 8.10 -2.31
N HIS A 89 11.40 7.64 -1.06
CA HIS A 89 10.32 6.86 -0.44
C HIS A 89 9.13 7.75 -0.11
N ILE A 90 7.93 7.24 -0.33
CA ILE A 90 6.68 7.92 0.06
C ILE A 90 6.66 8.07 1.59
N VAL A 91 6.44 9.29 2.08
CA VAL A 91 6.61 9.65 3.51
C VAL A 91 5.63 8.90 4.41
N ASN A 92 4.41 8.60 3.94
CA ASN A 92 3.38 7.88 4.68
C ASN A 92 3.33 6.38 4.38
N THR A 93 4.44 5.78 3.92
CA THR A 93 4.55 4.33 3.72
C THR A 93 4.39 3.59 5.04
N GLN A 94 3.57 2.55 5.00
CA GLN A 94 3.29 1.65 6.11
C GLN A 94 3.40 0.18 5.67
N TYR A 95 3.41 -0.72 6.65
CA TYR A 95 3.48 -2.16 6.41
C TYR A 95 2.43 -2.88 7.25
N ALA A 96 1.77 -3.84 6.61
CA ALA A 96 0.88 -4.78 7.27
C ALA A 96 1.37 -6.20 7.00
N ASN A 97 1.14 -7.12 7.94
CA ASN A 97 1.64 -8.48 7.83
C ASN A 97 0.50 -9.48 8.04
N PHE A 98 0.56 -10.55 7.26
CA PHE A 98 -0.23 -11.76 7.47
C PHE A 98 0.72 -12.94 7.57
N GLY A 99 0.27 -14.00 8.23
CA GLY A 99 1.10 -15.19 8.25
C GLY A 99 0.60 -16.28 9.15
N ILE A 100 1.37 -17.36 9.14
CA ILE A 100 1.23 -18.50 10.02
C ILE A 100 2.64 -19.03 10.28
N GLY A 101 2.96 -19.35 11.55
CA GLY A 101 4.10 -20.17 11.88
C GLY A 101 3.82 -21.62 11.53
N ASN A 102 4.63 -22.55 11.82
CA ASN A 102 4.48 -23.97 11.50
C ASN A 102 3.00 -24.44 11.50
N SER A 103 2.54 -25.06 10.42
CA SER A 103 1.15 -25.45 10.18
C SER A 103 0.71 -26.72 10.90
N GLU A 104 1.57 -27.42 11.66
CA GLU A 104 1.22 -28.63 12.41
C GLU A 104 -0.09 -28.51 13.23
N SER A 105 -0.38 -27.32 13.70
CA SER A 105 -1.60 -27.02 14.45
C SER A 105 -2.72 -26.39 13.62
N TYR A 106 -2.52 -26.26 12.33
CA TYR A 106 -3.42 -25.59 11.40
C TYR A 106 -3.97 -26.61 10.42
N ASN A 107 -5.22 -26.97 10.56
CA ASN A 107 -5.86 -27.94 9.66
C ASN A 107 -6.12 -27.29 8.30
N PHE A 108 -5.12 -27.16 7.48
CA PHE A 108 -5.30 -26.82 6.07
C PHE A 108 -6.06 -27.93 5.37
N ALA A 109 -6.99 -27.54 4.53
CA ALA A 109 -7.68 -28.46 3.63
C ALA A 109 -7.02 -28.40 2.26
N ASP A 110 -6.83 -29.58 1.67
CA ASP A 110 -6.27 -29.77 0.34
C ASP A 110 -6.99 -28.91 -0.70
N ASP A 111 -6.24 -28.32 -1.60
CA ASP A 111 -6.75 -27.46 -2.67
C ASP A 111 -7.71 -26.35 -2.23
N THR A 112 -7.66 -25.92 -1.00
CA THR A 112 -8.61 -24.96 -0.43
C THR A 112 -7.93 -23.65 -0.04
N HIS A 113 -8.48 -22.52 -0.51
CA HIS A 113 -8.05 -21.20 -0.05
C HIS A 113 -8.45 -20.98 1.40
N GLN A 114 -7.48 -20.84 2.28
CA GLN A 114 -7.68 -20.64 3.70
C GLN A 114 -7.05 -19.32 4.16
N ALA A 115 -7.80 -18.57 4.98
CA ALA A 115 -7.37 -17.26 5.42
C ALA A 115 -6.25 -17.35 6.45
N LEU A 116 -5.21 -16.55 6.27
CA LEU A 116 -4.06 -16.40 7.17
C LEU A 116 -4.34 -15.36 8.26
N THR A 117 -3.68 -15.50 9.40
CA THR A 117 -3.84 -14.54 10.50
C THR A 117 -3.23 -13.18 10.16
N PHE A 118 -3.90 -12.12 10.59
CA PHE A 118 -3.43 -10.75 10.48
C PHE A 118 -2.58 -10.37 11.70
N GLN A 119 -1.42 -9.72 11.47
CA GLN A 119 -0.51 -9.22 12.51
C GLN A 119 -0.13 -10.27 13.59
N ASN A 120 0.15 -11.49 13.17
CA ASN A 120 0.52 -12.56 14.11
C ASN A 120 -0.50 -12.77 15.24
N ALA A 121 -1.79 -12.60 14.94
CA ALA A 121 -2.83 -13.01 15.89
C ALA A 121 -2.57 -14.47 16.34
N ASN A 122 -2.78 -14.72 17.61
CA ASN A 122 -2.36 -15.98 18.25
C ASN A 122 -2.98 -17.21 17.56
N TYR A 123 -2.17 -18.03 16.94
CA TYR A 123 -2.58 -19.26 16.23
C TYR A 123 -3.36 -20.23 17.10
N ALA A 124 -3.06 -20.30 18.40
CA ALA A 124 -3.75 -21.18 19.33
C ALA A 124 -5.27 -20.95 19.39
N SER A 125 -5.74 -19.85 18.82
CA SER A 125 -7.16 -19.49 18.81
C SER A 125 -7.91 -19.91 17.55
N ILE A 126 -7.20 -20.32 16.47
CA ILE A 126 -7.84 -20.71 15.21
C ILE A 126 -7.68 -22.21 15.02
N THR A 127 -8.68 -22.96 15.42
CA THR A 127 -8.71 -24.42 15.22
C THR A 127 -9.04 -24.79 13.77
N TYR A 128 -9.80 -23.93 13.11
CA TYR A 128 -10.24 -24.12 11.73
C TYR A 128 -10.11 -22.79 10.98
N PRO A 129 -9.11 -22.65 10.09
CA PRO A 129 -8.99 -21.44 9.28
C PRO A 129 -10.21 -21.30 8.35
N PRO A 130 -10.78 -20.10 8.22
CA PRO A 130 -11.90 -19.89 7.31
C PRO A 130 -11.54 -20.26 5.88
N ALA A 131 -12.38 -21.12 5.28
CA ALA A 131 -12.17 -21.63 3.92
C ALA A 131 -12.95 -20.81 2.90
N PHE A 132 -12.29 -20.40 1.82
CA PHE A 132 -12.82 -19.56 0.75
C PHE A 132 -12.86 -20.26 -0.61
N GLY A 133 -13.15 -21.57 -0.60
CA GLY A 133 -13.35 -22.35 -1.80
C GLY A 133 -12.09 -22.95 -2.39
N THR A 134 -12.29 -23.76 -3.46
CA THR A 134 -11.27 -24.57 -4.15
C THR A 134 -10.98 -24.07 -5.58
N GLY A 135 -11.48 -22.90 -5.96
CA GLY A 135 -11.26 -22.31 -7.28
C GLY A 135 -9.81 -21.90 -7.53
N THR A 136 -9.56 -21.29 -8.69
CA THR A 136 -8.28 -20.63 -8.97
C THR A 136 -8.04 -19.47 -8.00
N ASP A 137 -9.08 -18.68 -7.79
CA ASP A 137 -9.10 -17.56 -6.84
C ASP A 137 -9.99 -17.90 -5.63
N PRO A 138 -9.75 -17.24 -4.47
CA PRO A 138 -10.65 -17.29 -3.34
C PRO A 138 -12.07 -16.84 -3.69
N ALA A 139 -13.06 -17.37 -2.97
CA ALA A 139 -14.46 -16.97 -3.13
C ALA A 139 -14.65 -15.46 -2.85
N THR A 140 -15.49 -14.80 -3.64
CA THR A 140 -15.78 -13.36 -3.51
C THR A 140 -16.76 -13.02 -2.40
N SER A 141 -17.23 -14.02 -1.64
CA SER A 141 -18.13 -13.85 -0.50
C SER A 141 -17.90 -14.95 0.54
N PHE A 142 -18.25 -14.63 1.78
CA PHE A 142 -18.18 -15.59 2.88
C PHE A 142 -19.42 -15.47 3.76
N THR A 143 -20.03 -16.62 4.05
CA THR A 143 -21.20 -16.71 4.93
C THR A 143 -20.86 -17.51 6.16
N THR A 144 -21.05 -16.92 7.35
CA THR A 144 -20.92 -17.63 8.61
C THR A 144 -22.13 -18.54 8.82
N ALA A 145 -21.88 -19.74 9.32
CA ALA A 145 -22.93 -20.69 9.71
C ALA A 145 -22.59 -21.34 11.05
N GLU A 146 -23.58 -21.88 11.70
CA GLU A 146 -23.33 -22.76 12.87
C GLU A 146 -22.72 -24.06 12.35
N GLY A 147 -21.62 -24.49 12.97
CA GLY A 147 -20.89 -25.69 12.60
C GLY A 147 -19.39 -25.46 12.43
N ASN A 148 -18.67 -26.50 12.07
CA ASN A 148 -17.23 -26.46 11.93
C ASN A 148 -16.81 -25.63 10.70
N GLY A 149 -15.85 -24.74 10.88
CA GLY A 149 -15.13 -24.09 9.79
C GLY A 149 -15.75 -22.82 9.21
N THR A 150 -16.89 -22.34 9.74
CA THR A 150 -17.58 -21.12 9.23
C THR A 150 -18.00 -20.15 10.31
N ARG A 151 -17.34 -20.19 11.46
CA ARG A 151 -17.72 -19.36 12.61
C ARG A 151 -17.27 -17.91 12.43
N GLY A 152 -18.12 -16.96 12.83
CA GLY A 152 -17.78 -15.53 12.82
C GLY A 152 -16.56 -15.19 13.69
N ALA A 153 -16.34 -15.94 14.76
CA ALA A 153 -15.18 -15.77 15.64
C ALA A 153 -13.84 -16.06 14.93
N ASP A 154 -13.83 -16.94 13.94
CA ASP A 154 -12.61 -17.31 13.21
C ASP A 154 -12.25 -16.27 12.12
N LEU A 155 -13.19 -15.40 11.73
CA LEU A 155 -12.93 -14.31 10.81
C LEU A 155 -12.12 -13.16 11.44
N VAL A 156 -12.39 -12.83 12.70
CA VAL A 156 -11.80 -11.64 13.33
C VAL A 156 -10.27 -11.67 13.33
N PRO A 157 -9.60 -12.79 13.65
CA PRO A 157 -8.13 -12.84 13.64
C PRO A 157 -7.49 -12.75 12.25
N VAL A 158 -8.24 -12.97 11.17
CA VAL A 158 -7.71 -12.99 9.80
C VAL A 158 -8.03 -11.72 9.01
N MET A 159 -8.85 -10.82 9.56
CA MET A 159 -9.27 -9.59 8.89
C MET A 159 -8.37 -8.40 9.27
N TRP A 160 -7.95 -7.66 8.27
CA TRP A 160 -7.38 -6.32 8.41
C TRP A 160 -8.43 -5.27 8.01
N LEU A 161 -8.94 -4.53 8.98
CA LEU A 161 -9.81 -3.37 8.70
C LEU A 161 -8.95 -2.21 8.17
N VAL A 162 -9.35 -1.63 7.06
CA VAL A 162 -8.74 -0.47 6.44
C VAL A 162 -9.60 0.76 6.75
N PRO A 163 -9.22 1.61 7.73
CA PRO A 163 -10.06 2.74 8.15
C PRO A 163 -10.03 3.90 7.17
N ASP A 164 -8.94 4.07 6.41
CA ASP A 164 -8.71 5.14 5.45
C ASP A 164 -8.46 4.56 4.05
N ASN A 165 -8.58 5.38 3.01
CA ASN A 165 -8.20 4.97 1.66
C ASN A 165 -6.70 4.69 1.61
N ILE A 166 -6.32 3.57 1.02
CA ILE A 166 -4.91 3.18 0.86
C ILE A 166 -4.62 2.78 -0.58
N THR A 167 -3.33 2.86 -0.95
CA THR A 167 -2.79 2.24 -2.16
C THR A 167 -1.74 1.20 -1.77
N ILE A 168 -1.86 -0.01 -2.30
CA ILE A 168 -0.87 -1.07 -2.14
C ILE A 168 0.28 -0.83 -3.10
N ASP A 169 1.48 -0.59 -2.56
CA ASP A 169 2.69 -0.35 -3.35
C ASP A 169 3.37 -1.65 -3.80
N ALA A 170 3.38 -2.65 -2.93
CA ALA A 170 4.00 -3.96 -3.19
C ALA A 170 3.55 -4.99 -2.15
N VAL A 171 3.60 -6.26 -2.54
CA VAL A 171 3.38 -7.40 -1.64
C VAL A 171 4.54 -8.37 -1.79
N TYR A 172 5.02 -8.87 -0.66
CA TYR A 172 6.12 -9.83 -0.58
C TYR A 172 5.74 -10.98 0.32
N SER A 173 6.28 -12.16 0.06
CA SER A 173 6.14 -13.28 0.98
C SER A 173 7.44 -14.04 1.19
N PHE A 174 7.54 -14.64 2.36
CA PHE A 174 8.40 -15.79 2.64
C PHE A 174 7.50 -16.98 2.91
N GLU A 175 7.86 -18.11 2.36
CA GLU A 175 7.19 -19.39 2.51
C GLU A 175 8.27 -20.44 2.81
N GLY A 176 8.08 -21.22 3.85
CA GLY A 176 8.89 -22.37 4.19
C GLY A 176 8.04 -23.62 4.27
N ALA A 177 8.48 -24.70 3.65
CA ALA A 177 7.88 -26.02 3.76
C ALA A 177 8.81 -26.92 4.55
N ASP A 178 8.28 -27.64 5.52
CA ASP A 178 8.93 -28.75 6.22
C ASP A 178 8.45 -30.05 5.56
N THR A 179 9.35 -30.82 5.05
CA THR A 179 9.12 -32.12 4.43
C THR A 179 8.02 -32.16 3.38
N ALA A 180 8.37 -32.13 2.15
CA ALA A 180 7.44 -32.56 1.10
C ALA A 180 7.09 -34.03 1.31
N ASN A 181 5.83 -34.33 1.16
CA ASN A 181 5.34 -35.70 1.18
C ASN A 181 6.13 -36.57 0.20
N SER A 182 6.48 -37.75 0.61
CA SER A 182 7.28 -38.70 -0.16
C SER A 182 6.61 -39.06 -1.50
N GLY A 183 6.74 -38.26 -2.52
CA GLY A 183 6.32 -38.65 -3.85
C GLY A 183 5.69 -37.61 -4.75
N GLY A 184 5.63 -36.33 -4.39
CA GLY A 184 5.07 -35.32 -5.26
C GLY A 184 5.65 -33.93 -5.04
N ASP A 185 5.68 -33.14 -6.06
CA ASP A 185 5.89 -31.71 -5.98
C ASP A 185 4.61 -31.10 -5.37
N GLU A 186 4.77 -30.25 -4.35
CA GLU A 186 3.66 -29.54 -3.72
C GLU A 186 3.64 -28.11 -4.23
N THR A 187 2.50 -27.70 -4.74
CA THR A 187 2.32 -26.36 -5.29
C THR A 187 1.48 -25.50 -4.36
N THR A 188 2.02 -24.35 -4.02
CA THR A 188 1.35 -23.38 -3.17
C THR A 188 1.02 -22.11 -3.95
N ARG A 189 -0.06 -21.47 -3.56
CA ARG A 189 -0.53 -20.21 -4.13
C ARG A 189 -1.08 -19.32 -3.04
N MET A 190 -0.79 -18.03 -3.12
CA MET A 190 -1.25 -17.03 -2.17
C MET A 190 -1.97 -15.88 -2.87
N HIS A 191 -3.00 -15.34 -2.20
CA HIS A 191 -3.80 -14.23 -2.71
C HIS A 191 -4.05 -13.21 -1.59
N LEU A 192 -4.19 -11.95 -1.99
CA LEU A 192 -4.67 -10.86 -1.16
C LEU A 192 -5.98 -10.34 -1.75
N PHE A 193 -7.03 -10.28 -0.95
CA PHE A 193 -8.36 -9.85 -1.37
C PHE A 193 -8.92 -8.78 -0.43
N SER A 194 -9.65 -7.82 -0.99
CA SER A 194 -10.49 -6.91 -0.21
C SER A 194 -11.96 -7.32 -0.28
N TYR A 195 -12.70 -7.09 0.79
CA TYR A 195 -14.14 -7.37 0.88
C TYR A 195 -14.89 -6.20 1.50
N THR A 196 -16.19 -6.12 1.20
CA THR A 196 -17.14 -5.36 2.01
C THR A 196 -17.51 -6.17 3.23
N PHE A 197 -17.32 -5.60 4.43
CA PHE A 197 -17.74 -6.23 5.69
C PHE A 197 -19.16 -5.83 6.06
N ASN A 198 -20.04 -6.82 6.21
CA ASN A 198 -21.44 -6.65 6.60
C ASN A 198 -21.62 -6.91 8.08
N SER A 199 -21.51 -5.88 8.90
CA SER A 199 -21.58 -5.98 10.35
C SER A 199 -22.92 -6.57 10.81
N GLY A 200 -22.85 -7.57 11.68
CA GLY A 200 -24.04 -8.25 12.25
C GLY A 200 -24.78 -9.18 11.28
N SER A 201 -24.23 -9.46 10.11
CA SER A 201 -24.81 -10.37 9.12
C SER A 201 -24.11 -11.72 9.12
N THR A 202 -24.87 -12.79 8.85
CA THR A 202 -24.28 -14.11 8.53
C THR A 202 -23.58 -14.10 7.18
N SER A 203 -24.00 -13.28 6.22
CA SER A 203 -23.24 -12.98 4.98
C SER A 203 -22.20 -11.93 5.28
N ALA A 204 -21.20 -12.30 6.09
CA ALA A 204 -20.26 -11.37 6.71
C ALA A 204 -19.38 -10.63 5.70
N LEU A 205 -18.97 -11.28 4.60
CA LEU A 205 -18.13 -10.72 3.57
C LEU A 205 -18.78 -10.81 2.20
N ALA A 206 -18.68 -9.74 1.42
CA ALA A 206 -19.22 -9.67 0.07
C ALA A 206 -18.29 -8.85 -0.86
N SER A 207 -18.52 -8.96 -2.15
CA SER A 207 -17.83 -8.18 -3.19
C SER A 207 -16.30 -8.28 -3.10
N GLY A 208 -15.79 -9.51 -2.96
CA GLY A 208 -14.37 -9.80 -2.94
C GLY A 208 -13.68 -9.35 -4.22
N THR A 209 -12.57 -8.62 -4.09
CA THR A 209 -11.75 -8.12 -5.19
C THR A 209 -10.32 -8.58 -4.98
N LEU A 210 -9.71 -9.18 -6.00
CA LEU A 210 -8.30 -9.56 -6.01
C LEU A 210 -7.44 -8.28 -5.98
N LEU A 211 -6.59 -8.19 -4.98
CA LEU A 211 -5.64 -7.08 -4.82
C LEU A 211 -4.25 -7.44 -5.30
N ALA A 212 -3.80 -8.65 -4.96
CA ALA A 212 -2.49 -9.15 -5.38
C ALA A 212 -2.44 -10.70 -5.28
N HIS A 213 -1.53 -11.30 -6.05
CA HIS A 213 -1.24 -12.74 -5.98
C HIS A 213 0.25 -13.02 -6.24
N ASN A 214 0.76 -14.15 -5.71
CA ASN A 214 2.08 -14.65 -6.09
C ASN A 214 1.97 -15.55 -7.34
N SER A 215 3.11 -15.80 -8.00
CA SER A 215 3.23 -16.96 -8.89
C SER A 215 3.24 -18.23 -8.06
N ASP A 216 2.77 -19.33 -8.64
CA ASP A 216 2.83 -20.63 -7.97
C ASP A 216 4.25 -20.96 -7.56
N VAL A 217 4.38 -21.48 -6.35
CA VAL A 217 5.65 -21.98 -5.81
C VAL A 217 5.53 -23.50 -5.72
N THR A 218 6.44 -24.22 -6.37
CA THR A 218 6.49 -25.67 -6.30
C THR A 218 7.64 -26.10 -5.41
N ASN A 219 7.32 -26.84 -4.35
CA ASN A 219 8.30 -27.45 -3.46
C ASN A 219 8.55 -28.88 -3.88
N ALA A 220 9.78 -29.17 -4.32
CA ALA A 220 10.18 -30.43 -4.93
C ALA A 220 10.72 -31.48 -3.93
N GLY A 221 10.09 -31.66 -2.79
CA GLY A 221 10.38 -32.78 -1.90
C GLY A 221 11.54 -32.60 -0.92
N SER A 222 11.93 -31.36 -0.60
CA SER A 222 12.94 -31.03 0.41
C SER A 222 12.46 -29.90 1.29
N GLU A 223 12.99 -29.80 2.50
CA GLU A 223 12.85 -28.59 3.32
C GLU A 223 13.43 -27.40 2.58
N GLN A 224 12.59 -26.48 2.14
CA GLN A 224 12.99 -25.32 1.36
C GLN A 224 12.24 -24.07 1.82
N ALA A 225 12.89 -22.91 1.61
CA ALA A 225 12.28 -21.61 1.85
C ALA A 225 12.33 -20.78 0.56
N TYR A 226 11.25 -20.10 0.28
CA TYR A 226 11.08 -19.29 -0.92
C TYR A 226 10.76 -17.86 -0.53
N LYS A 227 11.21 -16.92 -1.38
CA LYS A 227 10.84 -15.51 -1.34
C LYS A 227 10.14 -15.16 -2.63
N SER A 228 8.96 -14.57 -2.53
CA SER A 228 8.19 -14.11 -3.68
C SER A 228 7.91 -12.62 -3.62
N THR A 229 7.92 -11.98 -4.79
CA THR A 229 7.34 -10.66 -5.02
C THR A 229 6.08 -10.86 -5.83
N TRP A 230 4.97 -10.30 -5.38
CA TRP A 230 3.66 -10.56 -5.96
C TRP A 230 3.33 -9.60 -7.10
N THR A 231 2.43 -10.02 -7.96
CA THR A 231 1.73 -9.13 -8.88
C THR A 231 0.64 -8.38 -8.11
N VAL A 232 0.62 -7.05 -8.22
CA VAL A 232 -0.49 -6.23 -7.71
C VAL A 232 -1.50 -6.06 -8.84
N ASP A 233 -2.72 -6.56 -8.63
CA ASP A 233 -3.81 -6.56 -9.62
C ASP A 233 -4.70 -5.32 -9.47
N SER A 234 -5.03 -4.97 -8.23
CA SER A 234 -5.82 -3.79 -7.87
C SER A 234 -5.17 -3.11 -6.67
N ALA A 235 -4.46 -2.01 -6.92
CA ALA A 235 -3.68 -1.34 -5.88
C ALA A 235 -4.55 -0.58 -4.87
N ASP A 236 -5.64 0.03 -5.31
CA ASP A 236 -6.45 0.95 -4.53
C ASP A 236 -7.51 0.24 -3.70
N VAL A 237 -7.55 0.54 -2.42
CA VAL A 237 -8.55 0.02 -1.48
C VAL A 237 -9.23 1.19 -0.78
N ASP A 238 -10.54 1.24 -0.87
CA ASP A 238 -11.35 2.27 -0.21
C ASP A 238 -11.45 2.02 1.29
N ALA A 239 -11.68 3.11 2.02
CA ALA A 239 -11.91 3.06 3.46
C ALA A 239 -13.08 2.14 3.84
N ASN A 240 -12.99 1.56 5.02
CA ASN A 240 -13.96 0.63 5.60
C ASN A 240 -14.09 -0.73 4.88
N LYS A 241 -13.17 -1.06 3.98
CA LYS A 241 -12.99 -2.42 3.50
C LYS A 241 -12.22 -3.26 4.52
N VAL A 242 -12.33 -4.57 4.40
CA VAL A 242 -11.45 -5.51 5.09
C VAL A 242 -10.60 -6.26 4.08
N ILE A 243 -9.34 -6.48 4.43
CA ILE A 243 -8.40 -7.24 3.61
C ILE A 243 -8.11 -8.57 4.30
N LEU A 244 -8.07 -9.65 3.52
CA LEU A 244 -7.66 -10.98 3.93
C LEU A 244 -6.56 -11.48 3.00
N ALA A 245 -5.61 -12.22 3.56
CA ALA A 245 -4.63 -12.98 2.81
C ALA A 245 -4.97 -14.48 2.87
N PHE A 246 -4.76 -15.16 1.77
CA PHE A 246 -5.09 -16.58 1.61
C PHE A 246 -3.87 -17.37 1.20
N PHE A 247 -3.81 -18.58 1.72
CA PHE A 247 -2.87 -19.62 1.33
C PHE A 247 -3.66 -20.82 0.81
N LYS A 248 -3.18 -21.44 -0.26
CA LYS A 248 -3.70 -22.66 -0.84
C LYS A 248 -2.53 -23.57 -1.18
N SER A 249 -2.63 -24.85 -0.85
CA SER A 249 -1.70 -25.90 -1.26
C SER A 249 -2.47 -27.04 -1.93
N ASP A 250 -1.87 -27.70 -2.88
CA ASP A 250 -2.39 -28.95 -3.48
C ASP A 250 -2.05 -30.17 -2.65
N SER A 251 -1.40 -30.00 -1.50
CA SER A 251 -1.14 -31.05 -0.49
C SER A 251 -1.23 -30.48 0.92
N VAL A 252 -1.74 -31.28 1.84
CA VAL A 252 -1.79 -31.00 3.27
C VAL A 252 -0.77 -31.81 4.06
N ALA A 253 0.10 -32.54 3.37
CA ALA A 253 1.06 -33.42 4.01
C ALA A 253 2.31 -32.73 4.51
N SER A 254 2.53 -31.49 4.08
CA SER A 254 3.65 -30.66 4.53
C SER A 254 3.24 -29.61 5.54
N ASP A 255 4.13 -29.34 6.46
CA ASP A 255 4.03 -28.20 7.38
C ASP A 255 4.54 -26.94 6.70
N TYR A 256 3.74 -25.89 6.69
CA TYR A 256 4.10 -24.62 6.09
C TYR A 256 4.26 -23.53 7.15
N SER A 257 5.23 -22.66 6.90
CA SER A 257 5.34 -21.35 7.54
C SER A 257 5.26 -20.29 6.48
N VAL A 258 4.38 -19.31 6.67
CA VAL A 258 4.13 -18.25 5.71
C VAL A 258 4.18 -16.90 6.39
N ASN A 259 4.88 -15.95 5.79
CA ASN A 259 4.85 -14.55 6.18
C ASN A 259 4.63 -13.68 4.93
N ILE A 260 3.57 -12.89 4.94
CA ILE A 260 3.23 -11.96 3.86
C ILE A 260 3.39 -10.54 4.40
N THR A 261 4.14 -9.72 3.68
CA THR A 261 4.31 -8.29 3.98
C THR A 261 3.65 -7.46 2.88
N VAL A 262 2.69 -6.66 3.25
CA VAL A 262 2.01 -5.68 2.38
C VAL A 262 2.61 -4.32 2.66
N LYS A 263 3.23 -3.72 1.64
CA LYS A 263 3.69 -2.33 1.67
C LYS A 263 2.60 -1.45 1.07
N TYR A 264 2.19 -0.41 1.79
CA TYR A 264 1.13 0.49 1.35
C TYR A 264 1.35 1.93 1.83
N HIS A 265 0.61 2.87 1.26
CA HIS A 265 0.52 4.24 1.74
C HIS A 265 -0.94 4.71 1.83
N LEU A 266 -1.19 5.73 2.64
CA LEU A 266 -2.48 6.42 2.73
C LEU A 266 -2.65 7.36 1.53
N ARG A 267 -3.86 7.38 0.96
CA ARG A 267 -4.23 8.31 -0.11
C ARG A 267 -4.89 9.57 0.44
#